data_5b1d2a0574c2457a2d9e782fb01d20e3
#
_entry.id   5b1d2a0574c2457a2d9e782fb01d20e3
#
_cell.length_a   1.000
_cell.length_b   1.000
_cell.length_c   1.000
_cell.angle_alpha   90.00
_cell.angle_beta   90.00
_cell.angle_gamma   90.00
#
_symmetry.space_group_name_H-M   'P 1'
#
loop_
_entity.id
_entity.type
_entity.pdbx_description
1 polymer ?
#
loop_
_entity_poly.entity_id
_entity_poly.type
_entity_poly.pdbx_seq_one_letter_code
_entity_poly.pdbx_strand_id
1 'polypeptide(L)'
;MLPSEFLLSYASFNADNKPFVECQVDGKIERYELFEQNLSLEFDFSVKYCTGWVDFENRCSQICPDHATVDEKYENCLKCRDKTGFNPAFYNASSVSVQQEKINQNPHFVYLAYFAPNVIKVGISQEERGIRRLLEQGARLAIKLETFSSALIARQYEAKISKLDGIVETLPAHKKMELIKLPFDRAAGERELRQKLLEIEQKIGVSFPKSELIPCEDYFQTAGVDLSRVVLMKDCGQLVGRVRSVIGSIVITDYDGQLLAYNIKKLIGYRAQKVDREIELDLPTEQLTLF
;
A
#
# COMPACT_ATOMS: atom_id res chain seq x y z
N MET A 1 -13.58 -10.02 -14.10
CA MET A 1 -12.42 -10.52 -14.89
C MET A 1 -11.70 -9.33 -15.45
N LEU A 2 -10.37 -9.27 -15.39
CA LEU A 2 -9.57 -8.17 -15.96
C LEU A 2 -9.71 -8.12 -17.48
N PRO A 3 -9.59 -6.93 -18.11
CA PRO A 3 -9.61 -6.77 -19.57
C PRO A 3 -8.42 -7.47 -20.26
N SER A 4 -8.52 -7.65 -21.58
CA SER A 4 -7.43 -8.23 -22.39
C SER A 4 -6.22 -7.30 -22.48
N GLU A 5 -6.45 -5.99 -22.60
CA GLU A 5 -5.43 -4.95 -22.62
C GLU A 5 -5.86 -3.76 -21.77
N PHE A 6 -4.94 -3.20 -21.01
CA PHE A 6 -5.21 -2.04 -20.14
C PHE A 6 -3.93 -1.34 -19.69
N LEU A 7 -4.06 -0.11 -19.24
CA LEU A 7 -3.03 0.55 -18.44
C LEU A 7 -3.37 0.37 -16.97
N LEU A 8 -2.49 -0.24 -16.18
CA LEU A 8 -2.66 -0.32 -14.71
C LEU A 8 -2.40 1.06 -14.10
N SER A 9 -3.44 1.68 -13.55
CA SER A 9 -3.33 3.08 -13.10
C SER A 9 -3.33 3.24 -11.59
N TYR A 10 -3.91 2.31 -10.83
CA TYR A 10 -3.98 2.41 -9.37
C TYR A 10 -4.23 1.05 -8.72
N ALA A 11 -3.84 0.91 -7.47
CA ALA A 11 -4.14 -0.25 -6.63
C ALA A 11 -4.38 0.19 -5.18
N SER A 12 -5.46 -0.29 -4.56
CA SER A 12 -5.86 0.06 -3.20
C SER A 12 -6.89 -0.92 -2.63
N PHE A 13 -7.55 -0.53 -1.54
CA PHE A 13 -8.68 -1.22 -0.93
C PHE A 13 -9.95 -0.37 -1.07
N ASN A 14 -11.09 -1.01 -1.39
CA ASN A 14 -12.38 -0.35 -1.54
C ASN A 14 -13.06 -0.04 -0.19
N ALA A 15 -14.29 0.44 -0.20
CA ALA A 15 -15.05 0.75 1.02
C ALA A 15 -15.33 -0.49 1.88
N ASP A 16 -15.40 -1.67 1.26
CA ASP A 16 -15.59 -2.97 1.93
C ASP A 16 -14.26 -3.60 2.35
N ASN A 17 -13.16 -2.83 2.27
CA ASN A 17 -11.80 -3.28 2.59
C ASN A 17 -11.29 -4.44 1.71
N LYS A 18 -11.81 -4.58 0.51
CA LYS A 18 -11.33 -5.55 -0.47
C LYS A 18 -10.29 -4.90 -1.40
N PRO A 19 -9.20 -5.60 -1.74
CA PRO A 19 -8.19 -5.10 -2.65
C PRO A 19 -8.72 -5.03 -4.07
N PHE A 20 -8.41 -3.92 -4.76
CA PHE A 20 -8.79 -3.69 -6.15
C PHE A 20 -7.68 -3.00 -6.93
N VAL A 21 -7.78 -3.08 -8.24
CA VAL A 21 -7.00 -2.30 -9.20
C VAL A 21 -7.90 -1.40 -10.04
N GLU A 22 -7.38 -0.26 -10.48
CA GLU A 22 -7.96 0.57 -11.54
C GLU A 22 -7.19 0.34 -12.82
N CYS A 23 -7.94 0.02 -13.86
CA CYS A 23 -7.45 -0.18 -15.21
C CYS A 23 -8.01 0.91 -16.12
N GLN A 24 -7.16 1.53 -16.92
CA GLN A 24 -7.62 2.42 -17.98
C GLN A 24 -7.80 1.61 -19.27
N VAL A 25 -9.05 1.56 -19.75
CA VAL A 25 -9.49 0.81 -20.93
C VAL A 25 -10.38 1.71 -21.76
N ASP A 26 -10.11 1.86 -23.06
CA ASP A 26 -10.93 2.62 -24.00
C ASP A 26 -11.36 4.02 -23.51
N GLY A 27 -10.43 4.73 -22.88
CA GLY A 27 -10.67 6.08 -22.35
C GLY A 27 -11.52 6.13 -21.05
N LYS A 28 -11.71 4.99 -20.37
CA LYS A 28 -12.43 4.89 -19.11
C LYS A 28 -11.56 4.28 -18.02
N ILE A 29 -11.89 4.55 -16.77
CA ILE A 29 -11.29 3.89 -15.61
C ILE A 29 -12.29 2.88 -15.07
N GLU A 30 -11.85 1.63 -15.01
CA GLU A 30 -12.66 0.52 -14.49
C GLU A 30 -11.96 -0.10 -13.28
N ARG A 31 -12.75 -0.57 -12.29
CA ARG A 31 -12.26 -1.19 -11.07
C ARG A 31 -12.50 -2.68 -11.06
N TYR A 32 -11.48 -3.43 -10.65
CA TYR A 32 -11.54 -4.88 -10.56
C TYR A 32 -11.02 -5.34 -9.20
N GLU A 33 -11.83 -6.08 -8.45
CA GLU A 33 -11.39 -6.74 -7.22
C GLU A 33 -10.35 -7.81 -7.56
N LEU A 34 -9.34 -7.95 -6.70
CA LEU A 34 -8.21 -8.84 -6.96
C LEU A 34 -8.40 -10.26 -6.43
N PHE A 35 -9.13 -10.42 -5.31
CA PHE A 35 -9.27 -11.75 -4.72
C PHE A 35 -9.90 -12.75 -5.70
N GLU A 36 -9.36 -13.98 -5.68
CA GLU A 36 -9.78 -15.12 -6.50
C GLU A 36 -9.62 -14.93 -8.03
N GLN A 37 -9.04 -13.79 -8.49
CA GLN A 37 -8.70 -13.63 -9.91
C GLN A 37 -7.62 -14.64 -10.32
N ASN A 38 -7.79 -15.23 -11.50
CA ASN A 38 -6.73 -15.98 -12.16
C ASN A 38 -6.03 -15.05 -13.15
N LEU A 39 -4.80 -14.71 -12.85
CA LEU A 39 -4.01 -13.73 -13.59
C LEU A 39 -3.07 -14.43 -14.56
N SER A 40 -2.97 -13.89 -15.78
CA SER A 40 -1.97 -14.27 -16.77
C SER A 40 -1.68 -13.01 -17.59
N LEU A 41 -0.80 -12.14 -17.05
CA LEU A 41 -0.56 -10.80 -17.57
C LEU A 41 0.92 -10.61 -17.88
N GLU A 42 1.20 -10.00 -19.04
CA GLU A 42 2.51 -9.47 -19.40
C GLU A 42 2.45 -7.94 -19.42
N PHE A 43 3.45 -7.28 -18.85
CA PHE A 43 3.59 -5.83 -18.78
C PHE A 43 4.70 -5.35 -19.68
N ASP A 44 4.42 -4.34 -20.50
CA ASP A 44 5.40 -3.69 -21.34
C ASP A 44 6.12 -2.57 -20.56
N PHE A 45 7.36 -2.81 -20.18
CA PHE A 45 8.20 -1.85 -19.47
C PHE A 45 8.95 -0.87 -20.39
N SER A 46 8.75 -0.94 -21.70
CA SER A 46 9.41 -0.02 -22.63
C SER A 46 9.01 1.44 -22.42
N VAL A 47 7.74 1.67 -22.01
CA VAL A 47 7.18 3.01 -21.81
C VAL A 47 6.30 3.04 -20.55
N LYS A 48 6.59 3.99 -19.67
CA LYS A 48 5.73 4.28 -18.52
C LYS A 48 4.80 5.47 -18.82
N TYR A 49 3.52 5.29 -18.59
CA TYR A 49 2.49 6.29 -18.85
C TYR A 49 2.05 6.97 -17.55
N CYS A 50 1.65 8.22 -17.69
CA CYS A 50 1.01 8.97 -16.62
C CYS A 50 -0.34 8.33 -16.27
N THR A 51 -0.55 8.00 -15.01
CA THR A 51 -1.78 7.36 -14.54
C THR A 51 -2.96 8.32 -14.39
N GLY A 52 -2.74 9.63 -14.63
CA GLY A 52 -3.78 10.64 -14.52
C GLY A 52 -3.68 11.44 -13.20
N TRP A 53 -4.81 11.88 -12.68
CA TRP A 53 -4.88 12.71 -11.48
C TRP A 53 -6.06 12.32 -10.60
N VAL A 54 -6.00 12.67 -9.31
CA VAL A 54 -7.08 12.41 -8.36
C VAL A 54 -7.89 13.68 -8.16
N ASP A 55 -9.18 13.60 -8.43
CA ASP A 55 -10.16 14.63 -8.08
C ASP A 55 -10.64 14.36 -6.65
N PHE A 56 -10.14 15.15 -5.69
CA PHE A 56 -10.51 15.00 -4.30
C PHE A 56 -11.93 15.48 -3.98
N GLU A 57 -12.49 16.37 -4.79
CA GLU A 57 -13.87 16.86 -4.59
C GLU A 57 -14.88 15.77 -5.00
N ASN A 58 -14.65 15.12 -6.16
CA ASN A 58 -15.49 14.03 -6.65
C ASN A 58 -15.01 12.64 -6.22
N ARG A 59 -13.87 12.55 -5.54
CA ARG A 59 -13.28 11.30 -5.01
C ARG A 59 -13.05 10.23 -6.07
N CYS A 60 -12.61 10.63 -7.23
CA CYS A 60 -12.38 9.73 -8.35
C CYS A 60 -11.05 9.99 -9.03
N SER A 61 -10.53 8.94 -9.64
CA SER A 61 -9.38 9.02 -10.52
C SER A 61 -9.82 9.53 -11.90
N GLN A 62 -8.96 10.34 -12.51
CA GLN A 62 -9.18 10.94 -13.84
C GLN A 62 -8.01 10.56 -14.73
N ILE A 63 -8.29 10.26 -15.99
CA ILE A 63 -7.28 9.91 -17.00
C ILE A 63 -6.43 11.15 -17.32
N CYS A 64 -5.15 10.93 -17.63
CA CYS A 64 -4.27 11.99 -18.11
C CYS A 64 -4.79 12.54 -19.46
N PRO A 65 -5.13 13.84 -19.56
CA PRO A 65 -5.69 14.40 -20.82
C PRO A 65 -4.69 14.38 -21.98
N ASP A 66 -3.39 14.36 -21.66
CA ASP A 66 -2.33 14.37 -22.68
C ASP A 66 -1.79 12.96 -22.98
N HIS A 67 -2.29 11.91 -22.29
CA HIS A 67 -1.74 10.55 -22.34
C HIS A 67 -0.20 10.53 -22.24
N ALA A 68 0.35 11.41 -21.41
CA ALA A 68 1.77 11.67 -21.34
C ALA A 68 2.56 10.45 -20.84
N THR A 69 3.79 10.30 -21.32
CA THR A 69 4.78 9.40 -20.74
C THR A 69 5.49 10.07 -19.57
N VAL A 70 6.03 9.27 -18.65
CA VAL A 70 6.75 9.74 -17.46
C VAL A 70 8.00 8.90 -17.23
N ASP A 71 8.97 9.46 -16.50
CA ASP A 71 10.11 8.69 -16.00
C ASP A 71 9.66 7.63 -14.99
N GLU A 72 10.42 6.53 -14.87
CA GLU A 72 10.11 5.39 -13.99
C GLU A 72 9.77 5.78 -12.54
N LYS A 73 10.44 6.82 -12.02
CA LYS A 73 10.24 7.30 -10.64
C LYS A 73 8.92 8.04 -10.40
N TYR A 74 8.19 8.40 -11.47
CA TYR A 74 6.93 9.14 -11.35
C TYR A 74 5.73 8.28 -11.80
N GLU A 75 4.59 8.50 -11.17
CA GLU A 75 3.30 7.93 -11.59
C GLU A 75 2.50 8.93 -12.42
N ASN A 76 2.79 10.24 -12.27
CA ASN A 76 1.99 11.31 -12.88
C ASN A 76 2.91 12.34 -13.56
N CYS A 77 2.48 12.89 -14.68
CA CYS A 77 3.10 14.05 -15.31
C CYS A 77 2.89 15.33 -14.48
N LEU A 78 3.64 16.39 -14.78
CA LEU A 78 3.57 17.67 -14.05
C LEU A 78 2.12 18.22 -14.01
N LYS A 79 1.43 18.28 -15.14
CA LYS A 79 0.05 18.77 -15.20
C LYS A 79 -0.91 17.98 -14.29
N CYS A 80 -0.79 16.66 -14.27
CA CYS A 80 -1.63 15.81 -13.43
C CYS A 80 -1.29 15.97 -11.94
N ARG A 81 -0.01 16.14 -11.60
CA ARG A 81 0.41 16.44 -10.21
C ARG A 81 -0.16 17.78 -9.73
N ASP A 82 -0.08 18.80 -10.58
CA ASP A 82 -0.62 20.13 -10.25
C ASP A 82 -2.14 20.09 -10.08
N LYS A 83 -2.87 19.34 -10.93
CA LYS A 83 -4.31 19.13 -10.78
C LYS A 83 -4.67 18.40 -9.49
N THR A 84 -3.93 17.35 -9.14
CA THR A 84 -4.10 16.65 -7.86
C THR A 84 -3.80 17.57 -6.67
N GLY A 85 -2.71 18.36 -6.77
CA GLY A 85 -2.33 19.34 -5.76
C GLY A 85 -1.96 18.74 -4.40
N PHE A 86 -1.78 17.41 -4.30
CA PHE A 86 -1.44 16.73 -3.05
C PHE A 86 0.07 16.55 -2.91
N ASN A 87 0.61 16.97 -1.76
CA ASN A 87 1.99 16.76 -1.37
C ASN A 87 2.05 16.13 0.03
N PRO A 88 2.46 14.86 0.19
CA PRO A 88 2.56 14.21 1.50
C PRO A 88 3.59 14.88 2.43
N ALA A 89 4.56 15.62 1.87
CA ALA A 89 5.57 16.37 2.62
C ALA A 89 5.18 17.85 2.82
N PHE A 90 3.88 18.17 2.83
CA PHE A 90 3.34 19.52 2.93
C PHE A 90 3.91 20.35 4.10
N TYR A 91 4.25 19.69 5.21
CA TYR A 91 4.80 20.32 6.41
C TYR A 91 6.22 20.85 6.23
N ASN A 92 6.93 20.44 5.17
CA ASN A 92 8.26 20.95 4.80
C ASN A 92 8.19 21.93 3.61
N ALA A 93 6.98 22.15 3.06
CA ALA A 93 6.80 23.01 1.91
C ALA A 93 6.67 24.48 2.34
N SER A 94 7.25 25.40 1.56
CA SER A 94 7.11 26.85 1.76
C SER A 94 5.69 27.36 1.45
N SER A 95 4.95 26.62 0.62
CA SER A 95 3.54 26.85 0.30
C SER A 95 2.84 25.53 -0.01
N VAL A 96 1.54 25.51 0.18
CA VAL A 96 0.68 24.35 -0.17
C VAL A 96 -0.39 24.77 -1.18
N SER A 97 -0.85 23.82 -1.99
CA SER A 97 -1.97 24.06 -2.90
C SER A 97 -3.29 24.27 -2.13
N VAL A 98 -4.27 24.87 -2.78
CA VAL A 98 -5.63 25.01 -2.21
C VAL A 98 -6.23 23.65 -1.87
N GLN A 99 -6.01 22.64 -2.71
CA GLN A 99 -6.45 21.26 -2.48
C GLN A 99 -5.79 20.69 -1.21
N GLN A 100 -4.47 20.88 -1.08
CA GLN A 100 -3.74 20.43 0.11
C GLN A 100 -4.23 21.12 1.37
N GLU A 101 -4.50 22.42 1.30
CA GLU A 101 -5.01 23.18 2.45
C GLU A 101 -6.38 22.65 2.91
N LYS A 102 -7.30 22.39 1.98
CA LYS A 102 -8.60 21.76 2.27
C LYS A 102 -8.40 20.39 2.94
N ILE A 103 -7.50 19.56 2.40
CA ILE A 103 -7.19 18.24 2.97
C ILE A 103 -6.64 18.36 4.39
N ASN A 104 -5.72 19.31 4.62
CA ASN A 104 -5.07 19.52 5.90
C ASN A 104 -6.03 19.98 7.01
N GLN A 105 -7.13 20.65 6.66
CA GLN A 105 -8.16 21.09 7.60
C GLN A 105 -9.11 19.96 8.03
N ASN A 106 -9.13 18.83 7.31
CA ASN A 106 -9.96 17.69 7.69
C ASN A 106 -9.37 16.95 8.92
N PRO A 107 -10.21 16.21 9.67
CA PRO A 107 -9.72 15.37 10.76
C PRO A 107 -8.73 14.31 10.27
N HIS A 108 -7.64 14.14 11.04
CA HIS A 108 -6.61 13.12 10.81
C HIS A 108 -6.35 12.33 12.09
N PHE A 109 -6.14 11.03 11.94
CA PHE A 109 -5.72 10.20 13.06
C PHE A 109 -4.23 9.85 12.97
N VAL A 110 -3.64 9.62 14.14
CA VAL A 110 -2.29 9.04 14.28
C VAL A 110 -2.44 7.55 14.57
N TYR A 111 -1.57 6.74 14.00
CA TYR A 111 -1.59 5.30 14.19
C TYR A 111 -0.20 4.72 14.40
N LEU A 112 -0.16 3.59 15.10
CA LEU A 112 0.97 2.66 15.11
C LEU A 112 0.62 1.46 14.25
N ALA A 113 1.53 1.06 13.36
CA ALA A 113 1.35 -0.07 12.45
C ALA A 113 2.45 -1.11 12.71
N TYR A 114 2.06 -2.33 13.02
CA TYR A 114 2.95 -3.47 13.26
C TYR A 114 3.08 -4.31 11.99
N PHE A 115 4.31 -4.60 11.59
CA PHE A 115 4.61 -5.41 10.40
C PHE A 115 5.23 -6.76 10.75
N ALA A 116 6.09 -6.80 11.76
CA ALA A 116 6.78 -7.98 12.27
C ALA A 116 7.37 -7.64 13.66
N PRO A 117 7.90 -8.61 14.42
CA PRO A 117 8.56 -8.35 15.69
C PRO A 117 9.61 -7.23 15.57
N ASN A 118 9.54 -6.26 16.47
CA ASN A 118 10.39 -5.06 16.51
C ASN A 118 10.28 -4.13 15.29
N VAL A 119 9.24 -4.26 14.46
CA VAL A 119 9.01 -3.39 13.29
C VAL A 119 7.66 -2.69 13.44
N ILE A 120 7.68 -1.57 14.13
CA ILE A 120 6.51 -0.71 14.36
C ILE A 120 6.74 0.63 13.68
N LYS A 121 5.75 1.06 12.88
CA LYS A 121 5.74 2.33 12.15
C LYS A 121 4.69 3.25 12.76
N VAL A 122 5.03 4.53 12.92
CA VAL A 122 4.06 5.59 13.14
C VAL A 122 3.64 6.22 11.82
N GLY A 123 2.42 6.74 11.76
CA GLY A 123 1.93 7.49 10.60
C GLY A 123 0.64 8.23 10.89
N ILE A 124 0.22 9.08 9.94
CA ILE A 124 -1.06 9.79 9.96
C ILE A 124 -1.91 9.42 8.75
N SER A 125 -3.20 9.58 8.89
CA SER A 125 -4.16 9.47 7.79
C SER A 125 -5.38 10.34 8.04
N GLN A 126 -6.03 10.81 6.95
CA GLN A 126 -7.36 11.39 7.06
C GLN A 126 -8.31 10.38 7.71
N GLU A 127 -9.16 10.86 8.62
CA GLU A 127 -10.17 10.05 9.32
C GLU A 127 -11.07 9.30 8.34
N GLU A 128 -11.46 9.96 7.27
CA GLU A 128 -12.33 9.41 6.24
C GLU A 128 -11.77 8.17 5.53
N ARG A 129 -10.44 8.02 5.46
CA ARG A 129 -9.81 6.82 4.88
C ARG A 129 -9.99 5.59 5.76
N GLY A 130 -10.29 5.78 7.05
CA GLY A 130 -10.46 4.71 8.00
C GLY A 130 -9.31 3.71 7.96
N ILE A 131 -9.63 2.42 8.11
CA ILE A 131 -8.64 1.34 8.11
C ILE A 131 -7.97 1.10 6.75
N ARG A 132 -8.56 1.57 5.63
CA ARG A 132 -7.99 1.40 4.27
C ARG A 132 -6.53 1.85 4.21
N ARG A 133 -6.19 2.95 4.89
CA ARG A 133 -4.80 3.41 4.96
C ARG A 133 -3.87 2.39 5.58
N LEU A 134 -4.30 1.70 6.61
CA LEU A 134 -3.53 0.67 7.30
C LEU A 134 -3.36 -0.58 6.42
N LEU A 135 -4.43 -0.96 5.73
CA LEU A 135 -4.42 -2.06 4.76
C LEU A 135 -3.46 -1.76 3.60
N GLU A 136 -3.50 -0.56 3.03
CA GLU A 136 -2.55 -0.11 1.98
C GLU A 136 -1.09 -0.11 2.44
N GLN A 137 -0.84 0.10 3.74
CA GLN A 137 0.50 -0.02 4.30
C GLN A 137 0.97 -1.49 4.38
N GLY A 138 0.06 -2.46 4.40
CA GLY A 138 0.36 -3.87 4.64
C GLY A 138 0.72 -4.13 6.11
N ALA A 139 0.18 -3.36 7.03
CA ALA A 139 0.33 -3.62 8.47
C ALA A 139 -0.46 -4.87 8.84
N ARG A 140 0.10 -5.75 9.65
CA ARG A 140 -0.60 -6.96 10.13
C ARG A 140 -1.55 -6.63 11.29
N LEU A 141 -1.11 -5.72 12.16
CA LEU A 141 -1.90 -5.12 13.23
C LEU A 141 -1.67 -3.61 13.23
N ALA A 142 -2.61 -2.85 13.78
CA ALA A 142 -2.40 -1.44 14.03
C ALA A 142 -3.13 -1.00 15.31
N ILE A 143 -2.69 0.11 15.90
CA ILE A 143 -3.45 0.85 16.90
C ILE A 143 -3.70 2.24 16.34
N LYS A 144 -4.96 2.61 16.18
CA LYS A 144 -5.39 3.99 15.98
C LYS A 144 -5.31 4.68 17.33
N LEU A 145 -4.45 5.68 17.49
CA LEU A 145 -4.21 6.35 18.76
C LEU A 145 -5.31 7.35 19.09
N GLU A 146 -5.41 8.40 18.29
CA GLU A 146 -6.37 9.49 18.48
C GLU A 146 -6.62 10.19 17.13
N THR A 147 -7.79 10.81 17.00
CA THR A 147 -8.16 11.66 15.86
C THR A 147 -8.08 13.13 16.25
N PHE A 148 -7.33 13.88 15.48
CA PHE A 148 -7.12 15.32 15.64
C PHE A 148 -7.91 16.10 14.58
N SER A 149 -8.22 17.35 14.89
CA SER A 149 -9.03 18.21 14.02
C SER A 149 -8.36 18.59 12.69
N SER A 150 -7.05 18.39 12.56
CA SER A 150 -6.30 18.72 11.34
C SER A 150 -5.06 17.84 11.15
N ALA A 151 -4.56 17.78 9.91
CA ALA A 151 -3.31 17.12 9.56
C ALA A 151 -2.11 17.70 10.30
N LEU A 152 -2.10 19.03 10.53
CA LEU A 152 -0.97 19.70 11.18
C LEU A 152 -0.79 19.23 12.62
N ILE A 153 -1.89 19.13 13.38
CA ILE A 153 -1.85 18.65 14.77
C ILE A 153 -1.44 17.17 14.78
N ALA A 154 -2.06 16.33 13.96
CA ALA A 154 -1.71 14.92 13.85
C ALA A 154 -0.22 14.74 13.53
N ARG A 155 0.33 15.55 12.60
CA ARG A 155 1.75 15.50 12.22
C ARG A 155 2.70 15.88 13.38
N GLN A 156 2.30 16.81 14.25
CA GLN A 156 3.11 17.14 15.43
C GLN A 156 3.27 15.94 16.37
N TYR A 157 2.21 15.16 16.56
CA TYR A 157 2.25 13.92 17.36
C TYR A 157 3.07 12.83 16.66
N GLU A 158 2.85 12.61 15.37
CA GLU A 158 3.64 11.67 14.57
C GLU A 158 5.14 12.00 14.66
N ALA A 159 5.51 13.28 14.51
CA ALA A 159 6.90 13.72 14.57
C ALA A 159 7.53 13.60 15.98
N LYS A 160 6.75 13.67 17.05
CA LYS A 160 7.23 13.38 18.41
C LYS A 160 7.44 11.88 18.61
N ILE A 161 6.49 11.07 18.14
CA ILE A 161 6.51 9.61 18.31
C ILE A 161 7.62 8.99 17.46
N SER A 162 7.84 9.46 16.22
CA SER A 162 8.86 8.91 15.31
C SER A 162 10.30 9.05 15.82
N LYS A 163 10.54 9.95 16.79
CA LYS A 163 11.84 10.12 17.44
C LYS A 163 12.14 9.12 18.55
N LEU A 164 11.15 8.30 18.91
CA LEU A 164 11.30 7.33 19.96
C LEU A 164 11.95 6.05 19.43
N ASP A 165 12.76 5.40 20.27
CA ASP A 165 13.45 4.16 19.91
C ASP A 165 12.47 3.04 19.52
N GLY A 166 12.82 2.28 18.49
CA GLY A 166 12.03 1.16 17.98
C GLY A 166 10.80 1.58 17.15
N ILE A 167 10.70 2.85 16.75
CA ILE A 167 9.65 3.34 15.87
C ILE A 167 10.26 3.89 14.58
N VAL A 168 9.66 3.53 13.44
CA VAL A 168 10.08 4.02 12.13
C VAL A 168 8.99 4.89 11.48
N GLU A 169 9.40 5.90 10.75
CA GLU A 169 8.50 6.75 9.94
C GLU A 169 8.32 6.21 8.53
N THR A 170 9.32 5.50 8.03
CA THR A 170 9.34 4.97 6.67
C THR A 170 9.74 3.51 6.66
N LEU A 171 8.99 2.70 5.90
CA LEU A 171 9.30 1.29 5.65
C LEU A 171 9.25 1.04 4.14
N PRO A 172 10.41 0.83 3.47
CA PRO A 172 10.48 0.61 2.03
C PRO A 172 9.73 -0.65 1.59
N ALA A 173 9.23 -0.65 0.35
CA ALA A 173 8.43 -1.75 -0.19
C ALA A 173 9.20 -3.08 -0.25
N HIS A 174 10.49 -3.07 -0.63
CA HIS A 174 11.32 -4.27 -0.64
C HIS A 174 11.45 -4.90 0.76
N LYS A 175 11.61 -4.05 1.79
CA LYS A 175 11.66 -4.52 3.18
C LYS A 175 10.34 -5.16 3.60
N LYS A 176 9.19 -4.56 3.22
CA LYS A 176 7.87 -5.15 3.50
C LYS A 176 7.72 -6.53 2.85
N MET A 177 8.22 -6.72 1.61
CA MET A 177 8.19 -8.02 0.93
C MET A 177 8.98 -9.10 1.68
N GLU A 178 10.08 -8.73 2.33
CA GLU A 178 10.83 -9.67 3.18
C GLU A 178 10.09 -9.96 4.50
N LEU A 179 9.52 -8.93 5.12
CA LEU A 179 8.83 -9.05 6.41
C LEU A 179 7.58 -9.92 6.36
N ILE A 180 6.87 -9.99 5.22
CA ILE A 180 5.69 -10.86 5.11
C ILE A 180 6.03 -12.35 5.26
N LYS A 181 7.28 -12.76 4.97
CA LYS A 181 7.75 -14.14 5.13
C LYS A 181 7.95 -14.55 6.59
N LEU A 182 8.04 -13.58 7.50
CA LEU A 182 8.21 -13.86 8.92
C LEU A 182 6.93 -14.40 9.55
N PRO A 183 7.04 -15.36 10.48
CA PRO A 183 5.89 -15.86 11.22
C PRO A 183 5.12 -14.73 11.89
N PHE A 184 3.80 -14.85 11.91
CA PHE A 184 2.93 -13.90 12.56
C PHE A 184 2.19 -14.56 13.73
N ASP A 185 2.49 -14.11 14.95
CA ASP A 185 1.73 -14.40 16.16
C ASP A 185 0.95 -13.15 16.55
N ARG A 186 -0.38 -13.21 16.35
CA ARG A 186 -1.31 -12.10 16.66
C ARG A 186 -1.16 -11.67 18.11
N ALA A 187 -1.19 -12.61 19.06
CA ALA A 187 -1.17 -12.29 20.49
C ALA A 187 0.17 -11.65 20.90
N ALA A 188 1.28 -12.10 20.35
CA ALA A 188 2.58 -11.47 20.55
C ALA A 188 2.63 -10.05 19.97
N GLY A 189 2.16 -9.86 18.74
CA GLY A 189 2.10 -8.54 18.11
C GLY A 189 1.19 -7.56 18.83
N GLU A 190 0.05 -8.00 19.33
CA GLU A 190 -0.85 -7.17 20.16
C GLU A 190 -0.18 -6.74 21.47
N ARG A 191 0.50 -7.66 22.16
CA ARG A 191 1.24 -7.33 23.39
C ARG A 191 2.34 -6.30 23.11
N GLU A 192 3.10 -6.50 22.03
CA GLU A 192 4.17 -5.59 21.62
C GLU A 192 3.64 -4.20 21.30
N LEU A 193 2.55 -4.09 20.52
CA LEU A 193 1.92 -2.80 20.20
C LEU A 193 1.41 -2.09 21.44
N ARG A 194 0.74 -2.81 22.36
CA ARG A 194 0.23 -2.21 23.61
C ARG A 194 1.36 -1.76 24.51
N GLN A 195 2.43 -2.56 24.63
CA GLN A 195 3.61 -2.17 25.39
C GLN A 195 4.24 -0.90 24.80
N LYS A 196 4.36 -0.84 23.46
CA LYS A 196 4.89 0.33 22.77
C LYS A 196 4.01 1.57 22.97
N LEU A 197 2.68 1.41 22.97
CA LEU A 197 1.76 2.51 23.27
C LEU A 197 2.01 3.07 24.68
N LEU A 198 2.13 2.22 25.70
CA LEU A 198 2.41 2.66 27.07
C LEU A 198 3.75 3.42 27.18
N GLU A 199 4.79 2.93 26.51
CA GLU A 199 6.10 3.60 26.45
C GLU A 199 5.99 4.99 25.80
N ILE A 200 5.19 5.10 24.73
CA ILE A 200 4.93 6.37 24.02
C ILE A 200 4.23 7.35 24.97
N GLU A 201 3.13 6.94 25.58
CA GLU A 201 2.34 7.77 26.50
C GLU A 201 3.21 8.34 27.63
N GLN A 202 4.05 7.49 28.23
CA GLN A 202 4.99 7.90 29.27
C GLN A 202 6.04 8.91 28.78
N LYS A 203 6.65 8.64 27.61
CA LYS A 203 7.74 9.48 27.07
C LYS A 203 7.27 10.84 26.56
N ILE A 204 6.08 10.90 25.96
CA ILE A 204 5.56 12.17 25.42
C ILE A 204 4.63 12.91 26.38
N GLY A 205 4.29 12.28 27.52
CA GLY A 205 3.42 12.86 28.57
C GLY A 205 1.97 13.06 28.12
N VAL A 206 1.45 12.20 27.23
CA VAL A 206 0.09 12.26 26.70
C VAL A 206 -0.53 10.88 26.74
N SER A 207 -1.79 10.78 27.15
CA SER A 207 -2.56 9.54 27.09
C SER A 207 -3.50 9.51 25.89
N PHE A 208 -3.72 8.29 25.34
CA PHE A 208 -4.62 8.04 24.21
C PHE A 208 -5.76 7.09 24.63
N PRO A 209 -6.72 7.58 25.45
CA PRO A 209 -7.78 6.73 26.04
C PRO A 209 -8.75 6.16 25.01
N LYS A 210 -8.81 6.73 23.81
CA LYS A 210 -9.64 6.26 22.69
C LYS A 210 -8.89 5.36 21.71
N SER A 211 -7.70 4.90 22.09
CA SER A 211 -6.92 4.04 21.22
C SER A 211 -7.65 2.73 20.91
N GLU A 212 -7.65 2.34 19.62
CA GLU A 212 -8.34 1.17 19.08
C GLU A 212 -7.36 0.23 18.38
N LEU A 213 -7.38 -1.04 18.76
CA LEU A 213 -6.63 -2.09 18.08
C LEU A 213 -7.38 -2.57 16.84
N ILE A 214 -6.67 -2.62 15.71
CA ILE A 214 -7.22 -3.00 14.41
C ILE A 214 -6.46 -4.22 13.88
N PRO A 215 -7.12 -5.39 13.73
CA PRO A 215 -6.51 -6.60 13.21
C PRO A 215 -6.50 -6.59 11.67
N CYS A 216 -5.56 -5.86 11.08
CA CYS A 216 -5.48 -5.68 9.62
C CYS A 216 -5.29 -7.01 8.86
N GLU A 217 -4.64 -8.00 9.49
CA GLU A 217 -4.42 -9.33 8.92
C GLU A 217 -5.73 -10.01 8.45
N ASP A 218 -6.84 -9.75 9.13
CA ASP A 218 -8.14 -10.36 8.83
C ASP A 218 -8.67 -10.00 7.43
N TYR A 219 -8.16 -8.91 6.84
CA TYR A 219 -8.56 -8.41 5.51
C TYR A 219 -7.67 -8.90 4.37
N PHE A 220 -6.58 -9.61 4.66
CA PHE A 220 -5.58 -9.98 3.64
C PHE A 220 -5.78 -11.39 3.06
N GLN A 221 -6.70 -12.18 3.61
CA GLN A 221 -6.94 -13.58 3.22
C GLN A 221 -5.69 -14.46 3.31
N THR A 222 -4.91 -14.31 4.38
CA THR A 222 -3.68 -15.10 4.59
C THR A 222 -3.94 -16.47 5.18
N ALA A 223 -5.18 -16.79 5.59
CA ALA A 223 -5.52 -18.09 6.17
C ALA A 223 -5.23 -19.23 5.20
N GLY A 224 -4.40 -20.18 5.62
CA GLY A 224 -3.98 -21.32 4.80
C GLY A 224 -2.91 -20.99 3.75
N VAL A 225 -2.36 -19.78 3.75
CA VAL A 225 -1.23 -19.38 2.88
C VAL A 225 0.06 -19.42 3.70
N ASP A 226 0.97 -20.32 3.35
CA ASP A 226 2.30 -20.37 3.97
C ASP A 226 3.22 -19.28 3.40
N LEU A 227 3.17 -18.10 4.02
CA LEU A 227 3.94 -16.94 3.59
C LEU A 227 5.46 -17.14 3.67
N SER A 228 5.96 -18.09 4.46
CA SER A 228 7.40 -18.38 4.56
C SER A 228 7.96 -18.95 3.27
N ARG A 229 7.12 -19.62 2.47
CA ARG A 229 7.47 -20.28 1.21
C ARG A 229 7.29 -19.40 -0.02
N VAL A 230 6.88 -18.14 0.17
CA VAL A 230 6.61 -17.22 -0.94
C VAL A 230 7.92 -16.85 -1.66
N VAL A 231 7.95 -16.99 -2.97
CA VAL A 231 9.02 -16.49 -3.84
C VAL A 231 8.78 -15.02 -4.16
N LEU A 232 9.76 -14.17 -3.88
CA LEU A 232 9.66 -12.73 -4.13
C LEU A 232 10.03 -12.43 -5.59
N MET A 233 9.03 -12.05 -6.39
CA MET A 233 9.21 -11.68 -7.79
C MET A 233 9.73 -10.25 -7.88
N LYS A 234 11.02 -10.11 -8.27
CA LYS A 234 11.68 -8.80 -8.41
C LYS A 234 11.71 -8.43 -9.89
N ASP A 235 11.28 -7.20 -10.19
CA ASP A 235 11.37 -6.61 -11.53
C ASP A 235 10.81 -7.50 -12.66
N CYS A 236 9.78 -8.27 -12.34
CA CYS A 236 9.13 -9.18 -13.24
C CYS A 236 8.04 -8.46 -14.05
N GLY A 237 8.14 -8.51 -15.37
CA GLY A 237 7.10 -8.01 -16.29
C GLY A 237 5.88 -8.92 -16.40
N GLN A 238 5.80 -9.97 -15.62
CA GLN A 238 4.74 -10.97 -15.64
C GLN A 238 4.04 -11.03 -14.29
N LEU A 239 2.72 -11.12 -14.29
CA LEU A 239 1.90 -11.31 -13.10
C LEU A 239 0.95 -12.48 -13.35
N VAL A 240 1.24 -13.63 -12.76
CA VAL A 240 0.55 -14.89 -13.05
C VAL A 240 0.05 -15.59 -11.80
N GLY A 241 -0.90 -16.50 -11.99
CA GLY A 241 -1.47 -17.38 -10.97
C GLY A 241 -2.77 -16.86 -10.36
N ARG A 242 -3.36 -17.70 -9.52
CA ARG A 242 -4.59 -17.37 -8.79
C ARG A 242 -4.25 -16.52 -7.57
N VAL A 243 -4.86 -15.37 -7.43
CA VAL A 243 -4.66 -14.47 -6.29
C VAL A 243 -5.17 -15.16 -5.01
N ARG A 244 -4.26 -15.34 -4.04
CA ARG A 244 -4.55 -15.98 -2.74
C ARG A 244 -4.62 -14.98 -1.61
N SER A 245 -3.78 -13.94 -1.66
CA SER A 245 -3.69 -12.94 -0.61
C SER A 245 -3.22 -11.61 -1.19
N VAL A 246 -3.60 -10.50 -0.54
CA VAL A 246 -3.10 -9.16 -0.88
C VAL A 246 -2.74 -8.42 0.41
N ILE A 247 -1.46 -8.18 0.64
CA ILE A 247 -0.93 -7.52 1.83
C ILE A 247 -0.37 -6.14 1.44
N GLY A 248 -1.15 -5.09 1.61
CA GLY A 248 -0.79 -3.76 1.16
C GLY A 248 -0.68 -3.69 -0.37
N SER A 249 0.53 -3.45 -0.87
CA SER A 249 0.82 -3.47 -2.31
C SER A 249 1.38 -4.82 -2.80
N ILE A 250 1.42 -5.83 -1.94
CA ILE A 250 1.98 -7.14 -2.27
C ILE A 250 0.83 -8.07 -2.63
N VAL A 251 0.80 -8.49 -3.89
CA VAL A 251 -0.15 -9.51 -4.40
C VAL A 251 0.54 -10.85 -4.34
N ILE A 252 -0.09 -11.82 -3.66
CA ILE A 252 0.41 -13.19 -3.55
C ILE A 252 -0.49 -14.08 -4.39
N THR A 253 0.12 -14.77 -5.33
CA THR A 253 -0.57 -15.72 -6.23
C THR A 253 -0.07 -17.14 -6.00
N ASP A 254 -0.91 -18.08 -6.37
CA ASP A 254 -0.57 -19.50 -6.49
C ASP A 254 -0.49 -19.83 -7.99
N TYR A 255 0.68 -20.19 -8.46
CA TYR A 255 0.94 -20.63 -9.81
C TYR A 255 1.57 -22.01 -9.78
N ASP A 256 0.83 -23.04 -10.17
CA ASP A 256 1.21 -24.46 -10.15
C ASP A 256 1.75 -24.93 -8.80
N GLY A 257 1.12 -24.50 -7.71
CA GLY A 257 1.50 -24.84 -6.34
C GLY A 257 2.67 -24.03 -5.78
N GLN A 258 3.22 -23.12 -6.58
CA GLN A 258 4.25 -22.18 -6.14
C GLN A 258 3.62 -20.84 -5.73
N LEU A 259 3.88 -20.39 -4.50
CA LEU A 259 3.45 -19.07 -4.04
C LEU A 259 4.41 -17.99 -4.52
N LEU A 260 3.88 -17.00 -5.25
CA LEU A 260 4.64 -15.90 -5.83
C LEU A 260 4.16 -14.57 -5.23
N ALA A 261 5.07 -13.69 -4.84
CA ALA A 261 4.74 -12.35 -4.33
C ALA A 261 5.22 -11.26 -5.28
N TYR A 262 4.31 -10.40 -5.69
CA TYR A 262 4.53 -9.28 -6.59
C TYR A 262 4.25 -7.95 -5.90
N ASN A 263 5.11 -6.96 -6.11
CA ASN A 263 4.80 -5.59 -5.71
C ASN A 263 4.04 -4.88 -6.84
N ILE A 264 2.71 -4.85 -6.73
CA ILE A 264 1.85 -4.28 -7.78
C ILE A 264 2.12 -2.79 -8.07
N LYS A 265 2.69 -2.05 -7.10
CA LYS A 265 3.06 -0.64 -7.33
C LYS A 265 4.15 -0.46 -8.38
N LYS A 266 5.00 -1.45 -8.58
CA LYS A 266 6.01 -1.42 -9.66
C LYS A 266 5.41 -1.54 -11.04
N LEU A 267 4.18 -2.05 -11.14
CA LEU A 267 3.45 -2.27 -12.40
C LEU A 267 2.55 -1.07 -12.77
N ILE A 268 2.33 -0.14 -11.82
CA ILE A 268 1.51 1.06 -12.06
C ILE A 268 2.18 1.96 -13.11
N GLY A 269 1.38 2.39 -14.08
CA GLY A 269 1.82 3.21 -15.22
C GLY A 269 2.27 2.41 -16.43
N TYR A 270 2.27 1.07 -16.35
CA TYR A 270 2.60 0.22 -17.50
C TYR A 270 1.37 -0.43 -18.11
N ARG A 271 1.43 -0.65 -19.43
CA ARG A 271 0.40 -1.40 -20.16
C ARG A 271 0.55 -2.88 -19.86
N ALA A 272 -0.57 -3.52 -19.64
CA ALA A 272 -0.67 -4.95 -19.45
C ALA A 272 -1.47 -5.58 -20.56
N GLN A 273 -1.07 -6.77 -20.98
CA GLN A 273 -1.77 -7.63 -21.91
C GLN A 273 -2.04 -8.98 -21.26
N LYS A 274 -3.27 -9.46 -21.37
CA LYS A 274 -3.60 -10.82 -21.00
C LYS A 274 -3.05 -11.78 -22.03
N VAL A 275 -2.40 -12.85 -21.57
CA VAL A 275 -1.84 -13.88 -22.43
C VAL A 275 -2.50 -15.23 -22.14
N ASP A 276 -2.83 -15.96 -23.21
CA ASP A 276 -3.51 -17.27 -23.12
C ASP A 276 -2.51 -18.45 -23.24
N ARG A 277 -1.22 -18.15 -23.23
CA ARG A 277 -0.13 -19.15 -23.22
C ARG A 277 0.35 -19.41 -21.78
N GLU A 278 0.91 -20.58 -21.58
CA GLU A 278 1.68 -20.87 -20.38
C GLU A 278 2.90 -19.94 -20.32
N ILE A 279 3.12 -19.34 -19.15
CA ILE A 279 4.21 -18.41 -18.95
C ILE A 279 5.31 -19.15 -18.19
N GLU A 280 6.45 -19.34 -18.83
CA GLU A 280 7.67 -19.80 -18.16
C GLU A 280 8.19 -18.65 -17.29
N LEU A 281 8.27 -18.89 -15.99
CA LEU A 281 8.81 -17.94 -15.02
C LEU A 281 10.29 -18.23 -14.79
N ASP A 282 11.12 -17.20 -14.93
CA ASP A 282 12.48 -17.23 -14.40
C ASP A 282 12.42 -17.02 -12.88
N LEU A 283 12.27 -18.15 -12.16
CA LEU A 283 12.21 -18.13 -10.70
C LEU A 283 13.62 -17.89 -10.15
N PRO A 284 13.79 -16.97 -9.19
CA PRO A 284 15.06 -16.79 -8.54
C PRO A 284 15.48 -18.11 -7.88
N THR A 285 16.65 -18.62 -8.23
CA THR A 285 17.20 -19.81 -7.63
C THR A 285 17.39 -19.56 -6.14
N GLU A 286 16.60 -20.24 -5.28
CA GLU A 286 16.88 -20.22 -3.85
C GLU A 286 18.28 -20.83 -3.65
N GLN A 287 19.26 -20.02 -3.31
CA GLN A 287 20.46 -20.52 -2.68
C GLN A 287 20.04 -21.10 -1.34
N LEU A 288 19.86 -22.41 -1.29
CA LEU A 288 19.84 -23.16 -0.04
C LEU A 288 21.20 -22.90 0.62
N THR A 289 21.27 -21.92 1.50
CA THR A 289 22.38 -21.82 2.45
C THR A 289 22.24 -23.02 3.38
N LEU A 290 23.03 -24.05 3.06
CA LEU A 290 23.33 -25.15 3.97
C LEU A 290 24.20 -24.60 5.10
N PHE A 291 23.53 -24.12 6.19
CA PHE A 291 24.13 -23.97 7.53
C PHE A 291 23.04 -24.04 8.59
#